data_25ab735cf5ae24f5eb2c0dcd56f62ded
#
_entry.id   25ab735cf5ae24f5eb2c0dcd56f62ded
#
_cell.length_a   1.000
_cell.length_b   1.000
_cell.length_c   1.000
_cell.angle_alpha   90.00
_cell.angle_beta   90.00
_cell.angle_gamma   90.00
#
_symmetry.space_group_name_H-M   'P 1'
#
loop_
_entity.id
_entity.type
_entity.pdbx_description
1 polymer ?
#
loop_
_entity_poly.entity_id
_entity_poly.type
_entity_poly.pdbx_seq_one_letter_code
_entity_poly.pdbx_strand_id
1 'polypeptide(L)'
;MRARDTSPVLKVRPKDQETGVPRDATVQVTAPRPVDQHSTHGLRVRTEERDVDGVLDISSDGRILFWRPAQALEAEARHQVTISGVRDDRGAPFDDHLSTFVTGAFSYVDLQLLID
;
A
#
# COMPACT_ATOMS: atom_id res chain seq x y z
N MET A 1 13.38 -9.69 -29.03
CA MET A 1 13.79 -9.76 -27.62
C MET A 1 12.99 -8.76 -26.79
N ARG A 2 12.42 -9.23 -25.70
CA ARG A 2 11.67 -8.34 -24.82
C ARG A 2 12.62 -7.51 -23.97
N ALA A 3 12.38 -6.24 -23.88
CA ALA A 3 13.16 -5.37 -23.02
C ALA A 3 12.93 -5.75 -21.54
N ARG A 4 14.01 -5.65 -20.76
CA ARG A 4 13.93 -5.85 -19.33
C ARG A 4 13.07 -4.71 -18.73
N ASP A 5 12.21 -5.03 -17.77
CA ASP A 5 11.45 -3.99 -17.10
C ASP A 5 12.36 -3.21 -16.16
N THR A 6 12.65 -1.98 -16.55
CA THR A 6 13.51 -1.06 -15.78
C THR A 6 12.72 0.11 -15.21
N SER A 7 11.38 0.03 -15.29
CA SER A 7 10.53 1.11 -14.81
C SER A 7 10.75 1.37 -13.32
N PRO A 8 10.89 2.63 -12.89
CA PRO A 8 10.94 2.96 -11.47
C PRO A 8 9.55 3.07 -10.83
N VAL A 9 8.48 2.82 -11.59
CA VAL A 9 7.11 3.08 -11.16
C VAL A 9 6.56 1.90 -10.39
N LEU A 10 6.03 2.19 -9.21
CA LEU A 10 5.31 1.24 -8.36
C LEU A 10 3.82 1.29 -8.68
N LYS A 11 3.16 0.13 -8.59
CA LYS A 11 1.71 0.04 -8.72
C LYS A 11 1.12 -0.14 -7.33
N VAL A 12 0.19 0.72 -6.97
CA VAL A 12 -0.35 0.76 -5.61
C VAL A 12 -1.86 0.55 -5.64
N ARG A 13 -2.34 -0.26 -4.69
CA ARG A 13 -3.77 -0.42 -4.42
C ARG A 13 -4.01 -0.18 -2.93
N PRO A 14 -5.11 0.45 -2.53
CA PRO A 14 -6.20 0.99 -3.37
C PRO A 14 -5.69 2.00 -4.39
N LYS A 15 -6.42 2.13 -5.50
CA LYS A 15 -6.07 3.10 -6.54
C LYS A 15 -6.22 4.52 -6.01
N ASP A 16 -5.47 5.44 -6.61
CA ASP A 16 -5.61 6.86 -6.27
C ASP A 16 -7.06 7.31 -6.48
N GLN A 17 -7.58 8.03 -5.49
CA GLN A 17 -8.95 8.54 -5.46
C GLN A 17 -10.03 7.46 -5.29
N GLU A 18 -9.67 6.23 -4.99
CA GLU A 18 -10.66 5.17 -4.74
C GLU A 18 -11.47 5.48 -3.49
N THR A 19 -12.78 5.23 -3.55
CA THR A 19 -13.71 5.46 -2.44
C THR A 19 -14.35 4.15 -2.00
N GLY A 20 -14.99 4.16 -0.82
CA GLY A 20 -15.66 2.97 -0.31
C GLY A 20 -14.71 1.83 0.03
N VAL A 21 -13.46 2.16 0.31
CA VAL A 21 -12.43 1.16 0.64
C VAL A 21 -12.74 0.55 2.00
N PRO A 22 -12.76 -0.80 2.12
CA PRO A 22 -13.02 -1.42 3.42
C PRO A 22 -12.01 -0.98 4.48
N ARG A 23 -12.46 -0.88 5.71
CA ARG A 23 -11.65 -0.38 6.83
C ARG A 23 -10.50 -1.32 7.22
N ASP A 24 -10.54 -2.56 6.77
CA ASP A 24 -9.48 -3.55 6.99
C ASP A 24 -8.74 -3.89 5.69
N ALA A 25 -8.82 -3.03 4.69
CA ALA A 25 -8.17 -3.25 3.42
C ALA A 25 -6.65 -3.30 3.55
N THR A 26 -6.02 -4.16 2.75
CA THR A 26 -4.58 -4.22 2.63
C THR A 26 -4.13 -3.22 1.56
N VAL A 27 -3.10 -2.44 1.88
CA VAL A 27 -2.42 -1.64 0.86
C VAL A 27 -1.39 -2.55 0.20
N GLN A 28 -1.51 -2.71 -1.10
CA GLN A 28 -0.62 -3.58 -1.87
C GLN A 28 0.20 -2.75 -2.84
N VAL A 29 1.51 -2.96 -2.79
CA VAL A 29 2.45 -2.28 -3.68
C VAL A 29 3.16 -3.33 -4.52
N THR A 30 3.01 -3.23 -5.84
CA THR A 30 3.68 -4.13 -6.77
C THR A 30 4.82 -3.40 -7.44
N ALA A 31 6.02 -3.98 -7.32
CA ALA A 31 7.24 -3.41 -7.88
C ALA A 31 7.66 -4.19 -9.14
N PRO A 32 8.26 -3.51 -10.12
CA PRO A 32 8.74 -4.18 -11.33
C PRO A 32 10.02 -5.00 -11.09
N ARG A 33 10.68 -4.80 -9.95
CA ARG A 33 11.89 -5.51 -9.54
C ARG A 33 11.82 -5.82 -8.06
N PRO A 34 12.60 -6.80 -7.56
CA PRO A 34 12.62 -7.07 -6.13
C PRO A 34 13.02 -5.83 -5.31
N VAL A 35 12.34 -5.63 -4.19
CA VAL A 35 12.52 -4.48 -3.31
C VAL A 35 13.56 -4.82 -2.24
N ASP A 36 14.41 -3.85 -1.91
CA ASP A 36 15.29 -3.95 -0.75
C ASP A 36 14.43 -3.89 0.51
N GLN A 37 14.38 -5.00 1.25
CA GLN A 37 13.53 -5.09 2.44
C GLN A 37 13.94 -4.10 3.54
N HIS A 38 15.14 -3.59 3.51
CA HIS A 38 15.61 -2.59 4.48
C HIS A 38 15.12 -1.18 4.15
N SER A 39 14.56 -0.98 2.95
CA SER A 39 14.04 0.33 2.51
C SER A 39 12.52 0.44 2.61
N THR A 40 11.83 -0.59 3.07
CA THR A 40 10.36 -0.65 3.05
C THR A 40 9.70 0.31 4.04
N HIS A 41 10.45 0.81 5.02
CA HIS A 41 9.94 1.82 5.96
C HIS A 41 9.53 3.12 5.28
N GLY A 42 9.88 3.30 4.01
CA GLY A 42 9.43 4.43 3.21
C GLY A 42 7.96 4.35 2.80
N LEU A 43 7.31 3.20 2.99
CA LEU A 43 5.87 3.07 2.77
C LEU A 43 5.14 3.49 4.05
N ARG A 44 4.29 4.50 3.93
CA ARG A 44 3.50 5.02 5.05
C ARG A 44 2.07 5.24 4.64
N VAL A 45 1.15 4.99 5.57
CA VAL A 45 -0.26 5.31 5.41
C VAL A 45 -0.61 6.33 6.49
N ARG A 46 -1.26 7.42 6.09
CA ARG A 46 -1.56 8.53 6.99
C ARG A 46 -3.00 8.99 6.83
N THR A 47 -3.57 9.48 7.93
CA THR A 47 -4.72 10.38 7.87
C THR A 47 -4.19 11.82 7.89
N GLU A 48 -5.09 12.80 7.86
CA GLU A 48 -4.68 14.20 7.95
C GLU A 48 -3.94 14.52 9.26
N GLU A 49 -4.19 13.74 10.30
CA GLU A 49 -3.72 14.06 11.65
C GLU A 49 -2.51 13.23 12.08
N ARG A 50 -2.34 12.01 11.53
CA ARG A 50 -1.30 11.11 12.05
C ARG A 50 -0.98 9.99 11.09
N ASP A 51 0.17 9.36 11.32
CA ASP A 51 0.50 8.08 10.68
C ASP A 51 -0.39 6.98 11.26
N VAL A 52 -0.73 6.02 10.41
CA VAL A 52 -1.53 4.86 10.80
C VAL A 52 -0.60 3.68 11.00
N ASP A 53 -0.73 3.01 12.15
CA ASP A 53 0.07 1.83 12.44
C ASP A 53 -0.41 0.64 11.61
N GLY A 54 0.54 -0.11 11.10
CA GLY A 54 0.24 -1.31 10.32
C GLY A 54 1.40 -2.28 10.33
N VAL A 55 1.16 -3.44 9.75
CA VAL A 55 2.14 -4.52 9.62
C VAL A 55 2.47 -4.70 8.16
N LEU A 56 3.75 -4.71 7.85
CA LEU A 56 4.24 -4.85 6.49
C LEU A 56 4.81 -6.26 6.27
N ASP A 57 4.33 -6.92 5.22
CA ASP A 57 4.90 -8.18 4.73
C ASP A 57 5.39 -7.99 3.31
N ILE A 58 6.31 -8.84 2.90
CA ILE A 58 6.85 -8.85 1.55
C ILE A 58 6.69 -10.25 0.95
N SER A 59 6.34 -10.31 -0.34
CA SER A 59 6.22 -11.59 -1.04
C SER A 59 7.57 -12.31 -1.14
N SER A 60 7.54 -13.62 -1.39
CA SER A 60 8.75 -14.43 -1.47
C SER A 60 9.68 -14.00 -2.59
N ASP A 61 9.15 -13.44 -3.68
CA ASP A 61 9.97 -12.93 -4.79
C ASP A 61 10.42 -11.46 -4.57
N GLY A 62 10.01 -10.85 -3.46
CA GLY A 62 10.41 -9.50 -3.11
C GLY A 62 9.73 -8.39 -3.90
N ARG A 63 8.72 -8.70 -4.71
CA ARG A 63 8.12 -7.73 -5.63
C ARG A 63 6.80 -7.15 -5.15
N ILE A 64 6.20 -7.72 -4.11
CA ILE A 64 4.92 -7.24 -3.60
C ILE A 64 5.05 -6.95 -2.13
N LEU A 65 4.67 -5.73 -1.75
CA LEU A 65 4.57 -5.32 -0.37
C LEU A 65 3.10 -5.35 0.03
N PHE A 66 2.81 -5.89 1.20
CA PHE A 66 1.47 -5.94 1.77
C PHE A 66 1.49 -5.19 3.09
N TRP A 67 0.78 -4.08 3.16
CA TRP A 67 0.61 -3.34 4.39
C TRP A 67 -0.81 -3.52 4.89
N ARG A 68 -0.94 -4.01 6.12
CA ARG A 68 -2.24 -4.22 6.75
C ARG A 68 -2.35 -3.32 7.97
N PRO A 69 -3.50 -2.63 8.14
CA PRO A 69 -3.66 -1.82 9.34
C PRO A 69 -3.66 -2.69 10.58
N ALA A 70 -3.00 -2.22 11.64
CA ALA A 70 -2.97 -2.92 12.93
C ALA A 70 -4.36 -2.96 13.58
N GLN A 71 -5.18 -1.95 13.28
CA GLN A 71 -6.57 -1.86 13.71
C GLN A 71 -7.39 -1.36 12.53
N ALA A 72 -8.71 -1.52 12.58
CA ALA A 72 -9.57 -1.01 11.52
C ALA A 72 -9.29 0.47 11.27
N LEU A 73 -9.20 0.83 10.01
CA LEU A 73 -9.01 2.22 9.61
C LEU A 73 -10.23 3.05 10.03
N GLU A 74 -10.02 4.35 10.20
CA GLU A 74 -11.10 5.27 10.46
C GLU A 74 -12.14 5.21 9.34
N ALA A 75 -13.43 5.19 9.70
CA ALA A 75 -14.51 5.08 8.74
C ALA A 75 -14.72 6.39 7.98
N GLU A 76 -15.07 6.28 6.71
CA GLU A 76 -15.45 7.42 5.87
C GLU A 76 -14.41 8.55 5.94
N ALA A 77 -13.14 8.17 5.95
CA ALA A 77 -12.03 9.10 6.13
C ALA A 77 -11.04 8.98 4.99
N ARG A 78 -10.42 10.10 4.67
CA ARG A 78 -9.36 10.15 3.67
C ARG A 78 -8.06 9.64 4.27
N HIS A 79 -7.43 8.74 3.52
CA HIS A 79 -6.11 8.19 3.86
C HIS A 79 -5.15 8.51 2.72
N GLN A 80 -3.90 8.73 3.08
CA GLN A 80 -2.84 9.02 2.12
C GLN A 80 -1.80 7.92 2.19
N VAL A 81 -1.44 7.39 1.02
CA VAL A 81 -0.35 6.42 0.90
C VAL A 81 0.85 7.15 0.32
N THR A 82 1.94 7.17 1.05
CA THR A 82 3.20 7.77 0.60
C THR A 82 4.28 6.71 0.56
N ILE A 83 5.06 6.73 -0.51
CA ILE A 83 6.22 5.84 -0.66
C ILE A 83 7.39 6.73 -1.06
N SER A 84 8.42 6.73 -0.25
CA SER A 84 9.60 7.54 -0.49
C SER A 84 10.84 6.82 0.03
N GLY A 85 11.90 6.83 -0.75
CA GLY A 85 13.16 6.20 -0.35
C GLY A 85 13.17 4.69 -0.45
N VAL A 86 12.19 4.08 -1.13
CA VAL A 86 12.16 2.64 -1.38
C VAL A 86 13.05 2.35 -2.59
N ARG A 87 13.89 1.33 -2.47
CA ARG A 87 14.88 0.97 -3.48
C ARG A 87 14.74 -0.50 -3.85
N ASP A 88 15.26 -0.86 -5.04
CA ASP A 88 15.34 -2.25 -5.42
C ASP A 88 16.52 -2.95 -4.70
N ASP A 89 16.67 -4.24 -4.91
CA ASP A 89 17.72 -5.05 -4.26
C ASP A 89 19.14 -4.72 -4.72
N ARG A 90 19.28 -3.88 -5.74
CA ARG A 90 20.58 -3.37 -6.22
C ARG A 90 20.85 -1.94 -5.77
N GLY A 91 19.93 -1.36 -5.00
CA GLY A 91 20.07 -0.02 -4.49
C GLY A 91 19.53 1.08 -5.38
N ALA A 92 18.94 0.74 -6.53
CA ALA A 92 18.35 1.74 -7.42
C ALA A 92 16.99 2.20 -6.86
N PRO A 93 16.73 3.51 -6.80
CA PRO A 93 15.48 4.00 -6.24
C PRO A 93 14.30 3.75 -7.16
N PHE A 94 13.14 3.48 -6.55
CA PHE A 94 11.86 3.60 -7.25
C PHE A 94 11.38 5.04 -7.14
N ASP A 95 10.51 5.47 -8.06
CA ASP A 95 9.90 6.79 -7.98
C ASP A 95 9.07 6.90 -6.70
N ASP A 96 9.06 8.09 -6.13
CA ASP A 96 8.17 8.39 -5.01
C ASP A 96 6.72 8.25 -5.47
N HIS A 97 5.86 7.87 -4.53
CA HIS A 97 4.45 7.67 -4.81
C HIS A 97 3.62 8.41 -3.77
N LEU A 98 2.55 9.02 -4.24
CA LEU A 98 1.55 9.66 -3.39
C LEU A 98 0.18 9.36 -3.97
N SER A 99 -0.68 8.74 -3.17
CA SER A 99 -2.06 8.52 -3.56
C SER A 99 -2.96 8.66 -2.35
N THR A 100 -4.24 8.81 -2.59
CA THR A 100 -5.25 8.93 -1.53
C THR A 100 -6.39 7.97 -1.81
N PHE A 101 -7.00 7.49 -0.74
CA PHE A 101 -8.25 6.73 -0.83
C PHE A 101 -9.16 7.14 0.32
N VAL A 102 -10.45 6.85 0.17
CA VAL A 102 -11.44 7.15 1.20
C VAL A 102 -12.07 5.84 1.63
N THR A 103 -12.07 5.59 2.93
CA THR A 103 -12.70 4.39 3.48
C THR A 103 -14.21 4.53 3.45
N GLY A 104 -14.88 3.39 3.35
CA GLY A 104 -16.32 3.30 3.56
C GLY A 104 -16.65 3.16 5.05
N ALA A 105 -17.90 2.80 5.33
CA ALA A 105 -18.39 2.65 6.70
C ALA A 105 -18.05 1.28 7.29
N PHE A 106 -17.72 0.30 6.46
CA PHE A 106 -17.62 -1.11 6.88
C PHE A 106 -16.28 -1.73 6.55
N SER A 107 -15.87 -2.72 7.35
CA SER A 107 -14.75 -3.61 7.04
C SER A 107 -15.22 -4.77 6.17
N TYR A 108 -14.27 -5.57 5.66
CA TYR A 108 -14.63 -6.82 4.97
C TYR A 108 -15.40 -7.77 5.89
N VAL A 109 -15.03 -7.81 7.17
CA VAL A 109 -15.74 -8.66 8.14
C VAL A 109 -17.18 -8.23 8.29
N ASP A 110 -17.44 -6.92 8.37
CA ASP A 110 -18.80 -6.39 8.45
C ASP A 110 -19.59 -6.72 7.18
N LEU A 111 -18.99 -6.57 6.01
CA LEU A 111 -19.63 -6.88 4.74
C LEU A 111 -19.94 -8.38 4.63
N GLN A 112 -19.05 -9.23 5.13
CA GLN A 112 -19.28 -10.67 5.14
C GLN A 112 -20.52 -11.04 5.98
N LEU A 113 -20.69 -10.38 7.12
CA LEU A 113 -21.85 -10.61 7.98
C LEU A 113 -23.17 -10.19 7.32
N LEU A 114 -23.13 -9.20 6.43
CA LEU A 114 -24.31 -8.75 5.71
C LEU A 114 -24.74 -9.70 4.59
N ILE A 115 -23.80 -10.49 4.08
CA ILE A 115 -24.05 -11.43 2.97
C ILE A 115 -24.57 -12.77 3.47
N ASP A 116 -24.20 -13.18 4.65
CA ASP A 116 -24.50 -14.48 5.22
C ASP A 116 -25.97 -14.63 5.59
#